data_ced602bdc55e9ebed8ae49e4e873dbea
#
_entry.id   ced602bdc55e9ebed8ae49e4e873dbea
#
_cell.length_a   1.000
_cell.length_b   1.000
_cell.length_c   1.000
_cell.angle_alpha   90.00
_cell.angle_beta   90.00
_cell.angle_gamma   90.00
#
_symmetry.space_group_name_H-M   'P 1'
#
loop_
_entity.id
_entity.type
_entity.pdbx_description
1 polymer ?
#
loop_
_entity_poly.entity_id
_entity_poly.type
_entity_poly.pdbx_seq_one_letter_code
_entity_poly.pdbx_strand_id
1 'polypeptide(L)'
;MVVRWHCAPGRGQAFYTSFSKCAAATIETPNRKRRSVLLLWAEHRDRCGETNVAWPSTCAYKYLVITVIVLTAAAFLGGALNALAGGGSLVTFPALLFAGLNPIDANASSVVALFPGTFSSTWAYRRSILGITEVSVTGFFILSLLGSLLGALLLLSTPSSIFAGLVPWLVLFATIVFAVGNFAPLEVIQHLKLSPRGALVVHFIISIYGGYFGGGIGFLMLAALTLFGMRDINAMNGLKMALVGVMTMTATAAFVLADVVRWSETLPMLVGSVVGGYVAARGAQLLDQRLIKGFIVVLGAGLTAFFFWRGV
;
A
#
# COMPACT_ATOMS: atom_id res chain seq x y z
N MET A 1 -13.99 17.68 -20.96
CA MET A 1 -12.85 18.60 -20.82
C MET A 1 -11.70 17.99 -21.58
N VAL A 2 -11.36 18.50 -22.76
CA VAL A 2 -10.34 17.92 -23.65
C VAL A 2 -9.07 18.76 -23.48
N VAL A 3 -8.03 18.17 -22.93
CA VAL A 3 -6.71 18.81 -22.83
C VAL A 3 -5.92 18.39 -24.07
N ARG A 4 -5.68 19.35 -24.97
CA ARG A 4 -4.78 19.15 -26.12
C ARG A 4 -3.38 19.62 -25.73
N TRP A 5 -2.43 18.71 -25.74
CA TRP A 5 -1.00 18.99 -25.59
C TRP A 5 -0.38 19.23 -26.96
N HIS A 6 0.22 20.38 -27.16
CA HIS A 6 1.03 20.66 -28.34
C HIS A 6 2.50 20.60 -27.93
N CYS A 7 3.19 19.56 -28.35
CA CYS A 7 4.65 19.49 -28.28
C CYS A 7 5.24 19.83 -29.64
N ALA A 8 6.11 20.83 -29.71
CA ALA A 8 6.88 21.12 -30.91
C ALA A 8 8.05 20.13 -31.03
N PRO A 9 8.37 19.59 -32.24
CA PRO A 9 9.44 18.63 -32.43
C PRO A 9 10.79 19.36 -32.48
N GLY A 10 11.62 19.15 -31.45
CA GLY A 10 13.03 19.58 -31.40
C GLY A 10 13.95 18.37 -31.52
N ARG A 11 14.81 18.37 -32.53
CA ARG A 11 15.84 17.35 -32.79
C ARG A 11 16.95 17.40 -31.75
N GLY A 12 17.29 16.25 -31.18
CA GLY A 12 18.66 15.89 -30.78
C GLY A 12 19.16 16.41 -29.43
N GLN A 13 19.49 15.44 -28.62
CA GLN A 13 20.43 15.46 -27.48
C GLN A 13 19.91 15.78 -26.08
N ALA A 14 20.28 14.84 -25.18
CA ALA A 14 20.41 14.92 -23.73
C ALA A 14 19.17 14.68 -22.87
N PHE A 15 19.18 13.55 -22.23
CA PHE A 15 18.19 12.92 -21.33
C PHE A 15 17.86 13.69 -20.04
N TYR A 16 18.36 14.87 -19.83
CA TYR A 16 18.20 15.65 -18.58
C TYR A 16 17.51 17.01 -18.71
N THR A 17 17.03 17.39 -19.89
CA THR A 17 16.43 18.72 -20.11
C THR A 17 14.96 18.71 -20.54
N SER A 18 14.26 17.56 -20.47
CA SER A 18 12.90 17.44 -21.02
C SER A 18 11.77 17.93 -20.09
N PHE A 19 12.07 18.31 -18.86
CA PHE A 19 11.04 18.74 -17.90
C PHE A 19 10.76 20.26 -17.89
N SER A 20 11.54 21.06 -18.60
CA SER A 20 11.43 22.53 -18.53
C SER A 20 10.66 23.19 -19.68
N LYS A 21 10.06 22.42 -20.62
CA LYS A 21 9.40 23.01 -21.80
C LYS A 21 7.90 22.70 -21.96
N CYS A 22 7.23 22.16 -20.98
CA CYS A 22 5.77 21.90 -21.01
C CYS A 22 4.99 22.77 -20.01
N ALA A 23 5.30 24.06 -19.88
CA ALA A 23 4.58 24.97 -19.02
C ALA A 23 3.92 26.10 -19.81
N ALA A 24 2.91 25.76 -20.62
CA ALA A 24 1.91 26.73 -21.06
C ALA A 24 0.61 25.97 -21.41
N ALA A 25 -0.22 25.75 -20.42
CA ALA A 25 -1.61 25.32 -20.63
C ALA A 25 -2.53 26.47 -20.21
N THR A 26 -3.14 27.15 -21.18
CA THR A 26 -4.21 28.11 -20.92
C THR A 26 -5.45 27.35 -20.51
N ILE A 27 -5.92 27.55 -19.28
CA ILE A 27 -7.15 26.95 -18.75
C ILE A 27 -8.29 27.94 -18.97
N GLU A 28 -9.15 27.67 -19.94
CA GLU A 28 -10.47 28.30 -20.01
C GLU A 28 -11.44 27.57 -19.09
N THR A 29 -11.87 28.22 -18.03
CA THR A 29 -12.88 27.70 -17.10
C THR A 29 -14.22 28.38 -17.30
N PRO A 30 -15.30 27.63 -17.56
CA PRO A 30 -16.63 28.13 -17.24
C PRO A 30 -17.06 27.62 -15.86
N ASN A 31 -17.38 28.58 -15.03
CA ASN A 31 -18.19 28.46 -13.82
C ASN A 31 -17.50 28.34 -12.44
N ARG A 32 -17.60 29.48 -11.77
CA ARG A 32 -17.23 29.81 -10.40
C ARG A 32 -18.17 29.13 -9.39
N LYS A 33 -17.80 27.95 -8.85
CA LYS A 33 -18.22 27.51 -7.50
C LYS A 33 -17.70 26.09 -7.17
N ARG A 34 -16.42 25.95 -6.91
CA ARG A 34 -15.86 24.86 -6.08
C ARG A 34 -14.42 25.24 -5.68
N ARG A 35 -14.29 25.96 -4.58
CA ARG A 35 -12.99 26.17 -3.95
C ARG A 35 -12.69 24.91 -3.11
N SER A 36 -11.89 24.03 -3.63
CA SER A 36 -11.34 22.89 -2.90
C SER A 36 -9.87 23.15 -2.57
N VAL A 37 -9.31 22.38 -1.64
CA VAL A 37 -7.90 22.43 -1.19
C VAL A 37 -6.89 22.39 -2.34
N LEU A 38 -7.28 21.85 -3.50
CA LEU A 38 -6.51 21.89 -4.75
C LEU A 38 -6.32 23.33 -5.30
N LEU A 39 -7.23 24.28 -5.01
CA LEU A 39 -7.06 25.68 -5.43
C LEU A 39 -6.02 26.40 -4.58
N LEU A 40 -5.88 26.07 -3.30
CA LEU A 40 -4.78 26.58 -2.48
C LEU A 40 -3.43 26.03 -2.99
N TRP A 41 -3.43 24.84 -3.53
CA TRP A 41 -2.27 24.18 -4.14
C TRP A 41 -1.91 24.80 -5.51
N ALA A 42 -2.91 25.05 -6.35
CA ALA A 42 -2.76 25.72 -7.64
C ALA A 42 -2.35 27.19 -7.44
N GLU A 43 -2.96 27.90 -6.51
CA GLU A 43 -2.69 29.29 -6.19
C GLU A 43 -1.30 29.51 -5.57
N HIS A 44 -0.74 28.49 -4.91
CA HIS A 44 0.65 28.50 -4.44
C HIS A 44 1.65 28.22 -5.58
N ARG A 45 1.25 27.45 -6.58
CA ARG A 45 2.02 27.20 -7.80
C ARG A 45 2.07 28.46 -8.68
N ASP A 46 0.94 29.14 -8.83
CA ASP A 46 0.82 30.34 -9.70
C ASP A 46 1.60 31.53 -9.14
N ARG A 47 1.72 31.68 -7.82
CA ARG A 47 2.57 32.70 -7.19
C ARG A 47 4.08 32.50 -7.39
N CYS A 48 4.50 31.27 -7.73
CA CYS A 48 5.90 30.98 -8.08
C CYS A 48 6.18 31.11 -9.59
N GLY A 49 5.15 31.21 -10.43
CA GLY A 49 5.26 31.20 -11.90
C GLY A 49 5.34 32.54 -12.60
N GLU A 50 5.06 33.66 -11.90
CA GLU A 50 5.01 35.01 -12.54
C GLU A 50 6.35 35.77 -12.60
N THR A 51 7.42 35.19 -12.06
CA THR A 51 8.74 35.80 -12.21
C THR A 51 9.60 34.95 -13.13
N ASN A 52 10.09 35.55 -14.25
CA ASN A 52 11.10 34.97 -15.15
C ASN A 52 12.47 34.77 -14.46
N VAL A 53 12.46 34.38 -13.22
CA VAL A 53 13.63 34.00 -12.42
C VAL A 53 13.67 32.47 -12.37
N ALA A 54 14.81 31.87 -12.76
CA ALA A 54 15.12 30.48 -12.52
C ALA A 54 14.58 30.06 -11.16
N TRP A 55 13.77 29.00 -11.11
CA TRP A 55 13.12 28.46 -9.90
C TRP A 55 14.04 28.59 -8.71
N PRO A 56 13.71 29.36 -7.67
CA PRO A 56 14.59 29.46 -6.52
C PRO A 56 14.78 28.03 -6.00
N SER A 57 16.01 27.55 -6.01
CA SER A 57 16.44 26.25 -5.48
C SER A 57 15.84 25.95 -4.09
N THR A 58 15.46 26.97 -3.36
CA THR A 58 14.79 26.91 -2.06
C THR A 58 13.36 26.39 -2.08
N CYS A 59 12.54 26.69 -3.12
CA CYS A 59 11.15 26.19 -3.18
C CYS A 59 11.10 24.70 -3.58
N ALA A 60 11.88 24.32 -4.57
CA ALA A 60 12.00 22.92 -4.97
C ALA A 60 12.58 22.06 -3.84
N TYR A 61 13.59 22.58 -3.12
CA TYR A 61 14.16 21.90 -1.96
C TYR A 61 13.16 21.74 -0.81
N LYS A 62 12.40 22.78 -0.47
CA LYS A 62 11.36 22.69 0.57
C LYS A 62 10.28 21.67 0.22
N TYR A 63 9.83 21.65 -1.04
CA TYR A 63 8.86 20.67 -1.50
C TYR A 63 9.38 19.24 -1.38
N LEU A 64 10.61 19.00 -1.83
CA LEU A 64 11.27 17.69 -1.72
C LEU A 64 11.37 17.25 -0.26
N VAL A 65 11.84 18.11 0.63
CA VAL A 65 11.98 17.80 2.06
C VAL A 65 10.63 17.46 2.69
N ILE A 66 9.58 18.25 2.42
CA ILE A 66 8.23 17.98 2.95
C ILE A 66 7.71 16.64 2.43
N THR A 67 7.87 16.35 1.15
CA THR A 67 7.44 15.07 0.54
C THR A 67 8.17 13.90 1.20
N VAL A 68 9.47 13.98 1.38
CA VAL A 68 10.27 12.94 2.05
C VAL A 68 9.79 12.72 3.49
N ILE A 69 9.56 13.79 4.25
CA ILE A 69 9.08 13.69 5.64
C ILE A 69 7.69 13.03 5.67
N VAL A 70 6.76 13.48 4.84
CA VAL A 70 5.40 12.94 4.78
C VAL A 70 5.39 11.47 4.37
N LEU A 71 6.15 11.09 3.34
CA LEU A 71 6.24 9.71 2.90
C LEU A 71 6.91 8.80 3.93
N THR A 72 7.96 9.29 4.61
CA THR A 72 8.62 8.55 5.70
C THR A 72 7.66 8.34 6.88
N ALA A 73 6.91 9.38 7.28
CA ALA A 73 5.91 9.29 8.33
C ALA A 73 4.76 8.35 7.94
N ALA A 74 4.26 8.43 6.70
CA ALA A 74 3.25 7.51 6.17
C ALA A 74 3.75 6.06 6.17
N ALA A 75 5.02 5.83 5.83
CA ALA A 75 5.63 4.50 5.86
C ALA A 75 5.88 4.00 7.29
N PHE A 76 6.22 4.88 8.24
CA PHE A 76 6.31 4.52 9.65
C PHE A 76 4.94 4.05 10.17
N LEU A 77 3.89 4.82 9.92
CA LEU A 77 2.51 4.42 10.28
C LEU A 77 2.09 3.15 9.54
N GLY A 78 2.39 3.05 8.24
CA GLY A 78 2.12 1.88 7.42
C GLY A 78 2.82 0.63 7.94
N GLY A 79 4.11 0.72 8.29
CA GLY A 79 4.87 -0.37 8.90
C GLY A 79 4.29 -0.80 10.25
N ALA A 80 3.94 0.18 11.09
CA ALA A 80 3.29 -0.06 12.38
C ALA A 80 1.94 -0.78 12.22
N LEU A 81 1.06 -0.26 11.36
CA LEU A 81 -0.23 -0.88 11.08
C LEU A 81 -0.08 -2.27 10.45
N ASN A 82 0.93 -2.47 9.60
CA ASN A 82 1.20 -3.77 8.99
C ASN A 82 1.60 -4.81 10.04
N ALA A 83 2.45 -4.45 11.00
CA ALA A 83 2.87 -5.31 12.11
C ALA A 83 1.70 -5.70 13.02
N LEU A 84 0.86 -4.73 13.39
CA LEU A 84 -0.25 -4.94 14.32
C LEU A 84 -1.44 -5.65 13.65
N ALA A 85 -1.75 -5.22 12.46
CA ALA A 85 -3.03 -5.54 11.85
C ALA A 85 -2.92 -5.99 10.38
N GLY A 86 -1.84 -5.66 9.66
CA GLY A 86 -1.63 -6.07 8.26
C GLY A 86 -2.25 -5.15 7.22
N GLY A 87 -2.53 -3.89 7.59
CA GLY A 87 -3.16 -2.88 6.72
C GLY A 87 -2.24 -1.75 6.28
N GLY A 88 -0.93 -1.94 6.29
CA GLY A 88 0.05 -0.89 6.02
C GLY A 88 -0.12 -0.18 4.68
N SER A 89 -0.45 -0.91 3.64
CA SER A 89 -0.67 -0.36 2.30
C SER A 89 -1.87 0.61 2.23
N LEU A 90 -2.83 0.51 3.15
CA LEU A 90 -3.95 1.47 3.22
C LEU A 90 -3.48 2.90 3.56
N VAL A 91 -2.28 3.07 4.11
CA VAL A 91 -1.67 4.38 4.37
C VAL A 91 -0.63 4.73 3.32
N THR A 92 0.26 3.80 2.99
CA THR A 92 1.39 4.07 2.09
C THR A 92 0.98 4.24 0.63
N PHE A 93 0.01 3.46 0.14
CA PHE A 93 -0.49 3.57 -1.23
C PHE A 93 -1.17 4.93 -1.51
N PRO A 94 -2.13 5.41 -0.71
CA PRO A 94 -2.69 6.76 -0.91
C PRO A 94 -1.65 7.87 -0.78
N ALA A 95 -0.69 7.74 0.15
CA ALA A 95 0.38 8.74 0.30
C ALA A 95 1.19 8.88 -1.00
N LEU A 96 1.50 7.78 -1.68
CA LEU A 96 2.19 7.77 -2.97
C LEU A 96 1.30 8.31 -4.12
N LEU A 97 0.00 8.02 -4.12
CA LEU A 97 -0.94 8.64 -5.07
C LEU A 97 -1.01 10.16 -4.87
N PHE A 98 -1.03 10.64 -3.63
CA PHE A 98 -0.98 12.08 -3.32
C PHE A 98 0.36 12.72 -3.70
N ALA A 99 1.45 11.96 -3.66
CA ALA A 99 2.75 12.40 -4.17
C ALA A 99 2.79 12.47 -5.72
N GLY A 100 1.75 12.00 -6.41
CA GLY A 100 1.58 12.13 -7.87
C GLY A 100 1.98 10.92 -8.68
N LEU A 101 2.19 9.77 -8.05
CA LEU A 101 2.50 8.52 -8.76
C LEU A 101 1.23 7.98 -9.44
N ASN A 102 1.42 7.28 -10.56
CA ASN A 102 0.32 6.52 -11.16
C ASN A 102 -0.06 5.32 -10.25
N PRO A 103 -1.29 4.79 -10.35
CA PRO A 103 -1.77 3.76 -9.43
C PRO A 103 -0.91 2.49 -9.37
N ILE A 104 -0.36 2.02 -10.49
CA ILE A 104 0.50 0.82 -10.53
C ILE A 104 1.83 1.09 -9.85
N ASP A 105 2.52 2.20 -10.20
CA ASP A 105 3.80 2.58 -9.59
C ASP A 105 3.62 2.85 -8.09
N ALA A 106 2.50 3.48 -7.67
CA ALA A 106 2.18 3.73 -6.28
C ALA A 106 1.98 2.42 -5.50
N ASN A 107 1.25 1.45 -6.08
CA ASN A 107 1.05 0.15 -5.45
C ASN A 107 2.37 -0.64 -5.35
N ALA A 108 3.12 -0.74 -6.44
CA ALA A 108 4.42 -1.42 -6.48
C ALA A 108 5.41 -0.78 -5.47
N SER A 109 5.54 0.54 -5.48
CA SER A 109 6.40 1.28 -4.54
C SER A 109 5.97 1.11 -3.09
N SER A 110 4.64 1.07 -2.82
CA SER A 110 4.10 0.81 -1.47
C SER A 110 4.47 -0.59 -0.97
N VAL A 111 4.34 -1.63 -1.81
CA VAL A 111 4.71 -3.01 -1.47
C VAL A 111 6.21 -3.11 -1.17
N VAL A 112 7.05 -2.53 -2.03
CA VAL A 112 8.51 -2.50 -1.84
C VAL A 112 8.89 -1.75 -0.57
N ALA A 113 8.26 -0.59 -0.30
CA ALA A 113 8.52 0.20 0.91
C ALA A 113 8.18 -0.56 2.20
N LEU A 114 7.12 -1.37 2.21
CA LEU A 114 6.69 -2.13 3.39
C LEU A 114 7.43 -3.45 3.59
N PHE A 115 8.09 -3.97 2.56
CA PHE A 115 8.78 -5.26 2.60
C PHE A 115 9.80 -5.37 3.73
N PRO A 116 10.78 -4.46 3.93
CA PRO A 116 11.73 -4.56 5.04
C PRO A 116 11.06 -4.45 6.42
N GLY A 117 10.00 -3.63 6.53
CA GLY A 117 9.18 -3.52 7.75
C GLY A 117 8.50 -4.84 8.11
N THR A 118 8.08 -5.62 7.11
CA THR A 118 7.51 -6.95 7.31
C THR A 118 8.54 -7.93 7.86
N PHE A 119 9.77 -7.89 7.38
CA PHE A 119 10.87 -8.70 7.92
C PHE A 119 11.23 -8.32 9.35
N SER A 120 11.31 -7.03 9.66
CA SER A 120 11.57 -6.55 11.02
C SER A 120 10.49 -7.02 12.00
N SER A 121 9.23 -7.01 11.58
CA SER A 121 8.09 -7.53 12.35
C SER A 121 8.16 -9.05 12.51
N THR A 122 8.46 -9.80 11.45
CA THR A 122 8.65 -11.26 11.50
C THR A 122 9.76 -11.63 12.50
N TRP A 123 10.86 -10.89 12.48
CA TRP A 123 11.95 -11.07 13.43
C TRP A 123 11.51 -10.83 14.87
N ALA A 124 10.65 -9.84 15.13
CA ALA A 124 10.11 -9.58 16.46
C ALA A 124 9.22 -10.74 16.96
N TYR A 125 8.45 -11.38 16.08
CA TYR A 125 7.57 -12.52 16.40
C TYR A 125 8.23 -13.90 16.28
N ARG A 126 9.53 -14.02 15.94
CA ARG A 126 10.18 -15.29 15.60
C ARG A 126 10.00 -16.40 16.64
N ARG A 127 9.95 -16.05 17.94
CA ARG A 127 9.78 -17.03 19.03
C ARG A 127 8.37 -17.64 19.04
N SER A 128 7.37 -16.91 18.58
CA SER A 128 5.97 -17.39 18.53
C SER A 128 5.68 -18.28 17.32
N ILE A 129 6.58 -18.31 16.32
CA ILE A 129 6.43 -19.17 15.13
C ILE A 129 6.93 -20.60 15.40
N LEU A 130 7.86 -20.74 16.36
CA LEU A 130 8.44 -22.05 16.69
C LEU A 130 7.39 -22.93 17.39
N GLY A 131 7.14 -24.11 16.87
CA GLY A 131 6.20 -25.08 17.46
C GLY A 131 4.80 -25.10 16.85
N ILE A 132 4.56 -24.40 15.74
CA ILE A 132 3.29 -24.50 15.01
C ILE A 132 3.18 -25.88 14.36
N THR A 133 2.16 -26.63 14.74
CA THR A 133 1.88 -28.00 14.23
C THR A 133 0.49 -28.12 13.59
N GLU A 134 -0.38 -27.11 13.77
CA GLU A 134 -1.77 -27.17 13.33
C GLU A 134 -1.94 -27.03 11.81
N VAL A 135 -0.94 -26.48 11.12
CA VAL A 135 -1.00 -26.24 9.67
C VAL A 135 0.25 -26.70 8.93
N SER A 136 0.11 -27.06 7.66
CA SER A 136 1.24 -27.41 6.79
C SER A 136 2.03 -26.15 6.40
N VAL A 137 2.92 -25.70 7.26
CA VAL A 137 3.70 -24.46 7.10
C VAL A 137 4.41 -24.43 5.73
N THR A 138 5.06 -25.53 5.33
CA THR A 138 5.75 -25.63 4.03
C THR A 138 4.80 -25.42 2.85
N GLY A 139 3.61 -26.03 2.87
CA GLY A 139 2.60 -25.86 1.82
C GLY A 139 2.15 -24.39 1.71
N PHE A 140 1.94 -23.72 2.84
CA PHE A 140 1.59 -22.31 2.87
C PHE A 140 2.70 -21.41 2.29
N PHE A 141 3.97 -21.68 2.61
CA PHE A 141 5.10 -20.92 2.05
C PHE A 141 5.20 -21.06 0.53
N ILE A 142 5.09 -22.27 -0.01
CA ILE A 142 5.11 -22.51 -1.46
C ILE A 142 3.95 -21.81 -2.16
N LEU A 143 2.74 -21.91 -1.61
CA LEU A 143 1.56 -21.26 -2.19
C LEU A 143 1.61 -19.73 -2.05
N SER A 144 2.23 -19.19 -0.98
CA SER A 144 2.50 -17.77 -0.85
C SER A 144 3.40 -17.26 -1.99
N LEU A 145 4.46 -17.99 -2.30
CA LEU A 145 5.40 -17.64 -3.36
C LEU A 145 4.70 -17.68 -4.73
N LEU A 146 4.06 -18.80 -5.07
CA LEU A 146 3.42 -18.99 -6.37
C LEU A 146 2.24 -18.05 -6.57
N GLY A 147 1.38 -17.90 -5.56
CA GLY A 147 0.19 -17.06 -5.61
C GLY A 147 0.57 -15.58 -5.72
N SER A 148 1.55 -15.11 -4.93
CA SER A 148 1.94 -13.71 -4.99
C SER A 148 2.70 -13.37 -6.27
N LEU A 149 3.48 -14.30 -6.82
CA LEU A 149 4.10 -14.12 -8.15
C LEU A 149 3.01 -13.96 -9.23
N LEU A 150 2.02 -14.85 -9.23
CA LEU A 150 0.89 -14.76 -10.15
C LEU A 150 0.14 -13.43 -9.98
N GLY A 151 -0.13 -13.00 -8.74
CA GLY A 151 -0.78 -11.73 -8.46
C GLY A 151 0.04 -10.52 -8.95
N ALA A 152 1.35 -10.52 -8.73
CA ALA A 152 2.24 -9.45 -9.20
C ALA A 152 2.28 -9.39 -10.74
N LEU A 153 2.35 -10.54 -11.42
CA LEU A 153 2.30 -10.61 -12.88
C LEU A 153 0.96 -10.14 -13.43
N LEU A 154 -0.16 -10.48 -12.76
CA LEU A 154 -1.48 -9.96 -13.11
C LEU A 154 -1.53 -8.43 -12.99
N LEU A 155 -0.97 -7.84 -11.92
CA LEU A 155 -0.90 -6.38 -11.79
C LEU A 155 -0.11 -5.76 -12.94
N LEU A 156 1.06 -6.30 -13.26
CA LEU A 156 1.93 -5.80 -14.32
C LEU A 156 1.29 -5.90 -15.72
N SER A 157 0.40 -6.87 -15.93
CA SER A 157 -0.36 -7.02 -17.16
C SER A 157 -1.66 -6.19 -17.21
N THR A 158 -2.06 -5.59 -16.08
CA THR A 158 -3.29 -4.78 -16.00
C THR A 158 -3.01 -3.35 -16.46
N PRO A 159 -3.78 -2.79 -17.40
CA PRO A 159 -3.68 -1.37 -17.76
C PRO A 159 -3.94 -0.46 -16.56
N SER A 160 -3.18 0.64 -16.42
CA SER A 160 -3.29 1.57 -15.28
C SER A 160 -4.70 2.14 -15.09
N SER A 161 -5.45 2.35 -16.17
CA SER A 161 -6.84 2.84 -16.11
C SER A 161 -7.80 1.81 -15.50
N ILE A 162 -7.61 0.51 -15.83
CA ILE A 162 -8.40 -0.58 -15.27
C ILE A 162 -8.05 -0.73 -13.79
N PHE A 163 -6.76 -0.75 -13.44
CA PHE A 163 -6.33 -0.84 -12.05
C PHE A 163 -6.87 0.32 -11.22
N ALA A 164 -6.80 1.56 -11.72
CA ALA A 164 -7.38 2.73 -11.07
C ALA A 164 -8.87 2.54 -10.74
N GLY A 165 -9.66 2.05 -11.69
CA GLY A 165 -11.08 1.75 -11.48
C GLY A 165 -11.34 0.61 -10.48
N LEU A 166 -10.38 -0.32 -10.31
CA LEU A 166 -10.47 -1.42 -9.32
C LEU A 166 -10.09 -0.99 -7.91
N VAL A 167 -9.23 0.03 -7.75
CA VAL A 167 -8.72 0.49 -6.44
C VAL A 167 -9.81 0.73 -5.41
N PRO A 168 -10.91 1.50 -5.69
CA PRO A 168 -11.98 1.71 -4.73
C PRO A 168 -12.60 0.41 -4.22
N TRP A 169 -12.81 -0.56 -5.11
CA TRP A 169 -13.37 -1.87 -4.80
C TRP A 169 -12.43 -2.74 -3.97
N LEU A 170 -11.13 -2.71 -4.28
CA LEU A 170 -10.09 -3.44 -3.55
C LEU A 170 -9.95 -2.89 -2.12
N VAL A 171 -9.97 -1.56 -1.95
CA VAL A 171 -9.92 -0.91 -0.63
C VAL A 171 -11.20 -1.20 0.16
N LEU A 172 -12.37 -1.13 -0.49
CA LEU A 172 -13.66 -1.49 0.13
C LEU A 172 -13.66 -2.94 0.61
N PHE A 173 -13.25 -3.88 -0.25
CA PHE A 173 -13.16 -5.29 0.07
C PHE A 173 -12.23 -5.53 1.27
N ALA A 174 -11.01 -4.96 1.25
CA ALA A 174 -10.08 -5.05 2.35
C ALA A 174 -10.67 -4.49 3.66
N THR A 175 -11.36 -3.37 3.59
CA THR A 175 -11.99 -2.71 4.74
C THR A 175 -13.14 -3.56 5.32
N ILE A 176 -14.01 -4.11 4.46
CA ILE A 176 -15.11 -5.00 4.89
C ILE A 176 -14.55 -6.26 5.55
N VAL A 177 -13.60 -6.93 4.90
CA VAL A 177 -13.01 -8.16 5.46
C VAL A 177 -12.33 -7.88 6.79
N PHE A 178 -11.64 -6.74 6.90
CA PHE A 178 -11.06 -6.31 8.17
C PHE A 178 -12.13 -6.06 9.25
N ALA A 179 -13.17 -5.32 8.92
CA ALA A 179 -14.25 -5.02 9.85
C ALA A 179 -14.94 -6.31 10.32
N VAL A 180 -15.32 -7.18 9.38
CA VAL A 180 -15.97 -8.47 9.69
C VAL A 180 -15.03 -9.35 10.52
N GLY A 181 -13.76 -9.51 10.12
CA GLY A 181 -12.80 -10.36 10.83
C GLY A 181 -12.47 -9.91 12.25
N ASN A 182 -12.66 -8.62 12.58
CA ASN A 182 -12.36 -8.09 13.91
C ASN A 182 -13.59 -7.87 14.80
N PHE A 183 -14.77 -7.72 14.22
CA PHE A 183 -16.00 -7.43 14.96
C PHE A 183 -17.03 -8.57 14.90
N ALA A 184 -16.83 -9.56 13.99
CA ALA A 184 -17.68 -10.74 13.98
C ALA A 184 -17.43 -11.61 15.22
N PRO A 185 -18.48 -12.19 15.83
CA PRO A 185 -18.31 -13.12 16.95
C PRO A 185 -17.45 -14.31 16.51
N LEU A 186 -16.44 -14.63 17.31
CA LEU A 186 -15.55 -15.78 17.07
C LEU A 186 -16.30 -17.11 16.92
N GLU A 187 -17.44 -17.21 17.57
CA GLU A 187 -18.35 -18.37 17.52
C GLU A 187 -18.85 -18.65 16.10
N VAL A 188 -19.18 -17.63 15.33
CA VAL A 188 -19.63 -17.78 13.93
C VAL A 188 -18.52 -18.29 13.04
N ILE A 189 -17.29 -17.82 13.27
CA ILE A 189 -16.11 -18.21 12.46
C ILE A 189 -15.66 -19.63 12.81
N GLN A 190 -15.76 -20.04 14.07
CA GLN A 190 -15.32 -21.37 14.53
C GLN A 190 -16.15 -22.54 14.00
N HIS A 191 -17.41 -22.29 13.60
CA HIS A 191 -18.26 -23.30 12.97
C HIS A 191 -17.89 -23.59 11.50
N LEU A 192 -17.13 -22.68 10.86
CA LEU A 192 -16.71 -22.79 9.46
C LEU A 192 -15.30 -23.43 9.34
N LYS A 193 -15.08 -24.59 9.96
CA LYS A 193 -13.80 -25.30 9.80
C LYS A 193 -13.59 -25.73 8.36
N LEU A 194 -12.51 -25.27 7.77
CA LEU A 194 -12.08 -25.69 6.44
C LEU A 194 -11.32 -27.02 6.50
N SER A 195 -11.52 -27.87 5.48
CA SER A 195 -10.65 -29.03 5.29
C SER A 195 -9.21 -28.58 5.01
N PRO A 196 -8.17 -29.40 5.26
CA PRO A 196 -6.79 -29.03 4.96
C PRO A 196 -6.56 -28.62 3.51
N ARG A 197 -7.24 -29.26 2.55
CA ARG A 197 -7.19 -28.89 1.14
C ARG A 197 -7.90 -27.55 0.88
N GLY A 198 -9.05 -27.32 1.50
CA GLY A 198 -9.76 -26.03 1.42
C GLY A 198 -8.94 -24.88 1.97
N ALA A 199 -8.21 -25.11 3.07
CA ALA A 199 -7.28 -24.14 3.64
C ALA A 199 -6.19 -23.73 2.66
N LEU A 200 -5.58 -24.67 1.95
CA LEU A 200 -4.55 -24.40 0.94
C LEU A 200 -5.10 -23.58 -0.25
N VAL A 201 -6.31 -23.93 -0.73
CA VAL A 201 -6.96 -23.20 -1.83
C VAL A 201 -7.27 -21.74 -1.42
N VAL A 202 -7.86 -21.53 -0.24
CA VAL A 202 -8.16 -20.19 0.28
C VAL A 202 -6.87 -19.38 0.45
N HIS A 203 -5.83 -20.02 1.00
CA HIS A 203 -4.53 -19.39 1.15
C HIS A 203 -3.92 -18.97 -0.19
N PHE A 204 -4.01 -19.80 -1.22
CA PHE A 204 -3.52 -19.49 -2.56
C PHE A 204 -4.24 -18.27 -3.16
N ILE A 205 -5.58 -18.21 -3.02
CA ILE A 205 -6.37 -17.07 -3.48
C ILE A 205 -5.96 -15.78 -2.74
N ILE A 206 -5.76 -15.86 -1.41
CA ILE A 206 -5.27 -14.73 -0.61
C ILE A 206 -3.87 -14.31 -1.08
N SER A 207 -3.02 -15.26 -1.45
CA SER A 207 -1.67 -14.98 -1.94
C SER A 207 -1.68 -14.27 -3.29
N ILE A 208 -2.59 -14.63 -4.20
CA ILE A 208 -2.80 -13.91 -5.47
C ILE A 208 -3.24 -12.46 -5.19
N TYR A 209 -4.23 -12.27 -4.31
CA TYR A 209 -4.66 -10.94 -3.91
C TYR A 209 -3.52 -10.12 -3.30
N GLY A 210 -2.68 -10.77 -2.47
CA GLY A 210 -1.52 -10.17 -1.83
C GLY A 210 -0.47 -9.68 -2.81
N GLY A 211 -0.18 -10.45 -3.85
CA GLY A 211 0.72 -10.06 -4.93
C GLY A 211 0.15 -8.99 -5.86
N TYR A 212 -1.18 -8.99 -6.06
CA TYR A 212 -1.86 -8.03 -6.93
C TYR A 212 -2.01 -6.65 -6.30
N PHE A 213 -2.47 -6.59 -5.05
CA PHE A 213 -2.77 -5.32 -4.37
C PHE A 213 -2.08 -5.20 -3.00
N GLY A 214 -2.06 -6.26 -2.21
CA GLY A 214 -1.40 -6.29 -0.89
C GLY A 214 -2.10 -5.51 0.22
N GLY A 215 -3.06 -4.64 -0.09
CA GLY A 215 -3.80 -3.85 0.89
C GLY A 215 -4.68 -4.72 1.78
N GLY A 216 -4.47 -4.69 3.11
CA GLY A 216 -5.28 -5.47 4.06
C GLY A 216 -5.01 -6.98 4.08
N ILE A 217 -3.97 -7.45 3.40
CA ILE A 217 -3.63 -8.88 3.31
C ILE A 217 -3.43 -9.55 4.68
N GLY A 218 -2.89 -8.82 5.65
CA GLY A 218 -2.68 -9.34 6.99
C GLY A 218 -3.98 -9.71 7.69
N PHE A 219 -5.08 -9.03 7.38
CA PHE A 219 -6.40 -9.36 7.94
C PHE A 219 -7.02 -10.57 7.31
N LEU A 220 -6.95 -10.64 5.99
CA LEU A 220 -7.35 -11.84 5.24
C LEU A 220 -6.61 -13.06 5.78
N MET A 221 -5.31 -12.90 6.05
CA MET A 221 -4.49 -13.96 6.59
C MET A 221 -4.90 -14.35 8.01
N LEU A 222 -5.13 -13.39 8.92
CA LEU A 222 -5.59 -13.70 10.28
C LEU A 222 -6.95 -14.39 10.27
N ALA A 223 -7.89 -13.90 9.48
CA ALA A 223 -9.20 -14.55 9.32
C ALA A 223 -9.04 -15.99 8.79
N ALA A 224 -8.20 -16.19 7.78
CA ALA A 224 -7.93 -17.51 7.22
C ALA A 224 -7.28 -18.44 8.25
N LEU A 225 -6.28 -18.00 9.00
CA LEU A 225 -5.62 -18.82 10.03
C LEU A 225 -6.59 -19.24 11.15
N THR A 226 -7.57 -18.38 11.49
CA THR A 226 -8.65 -18.75 12.41
C THR A 226 -9.53 -19.87 11.82
N LEU A 227 -9.89 -19.79 10.54
CA LEU A 227 -10.65 -20.82 9.83
C LEU A 227 -9.86 -22.12 9.67
N PHE A 228 -8.53 -22.05 9.68
CA PHE A 228 -7.63 -23.22 9.64
C PHE A 228 -7.47 -23.90 11.00
N GLY A 229 -8.09 -23.33 12.05
CA GLY A 229 -8.14 -23.92 13.39
C GLY A 229 -7.10 -23.42 14.37
N MET A 230 -6.26 -22.44 13.99
CA MET A 230 -5.31 -21.81 14.92
C MET A 230 -6.05 -20.96 15.96
N ARG A 231 -5.56 -20.99 17.20
CA ARG A 231 -6.16 -20.27 18.35
C ARG A 231 -5.20 -19.32 19.05
N ASP A 232 -3.91 -19.62 18.99
CA ASP A 232 -2.89 -18.73 19.62
C ASP A 232 -2.66 -17.50 18.73
N ILE A 233 -3.09 -16.35 19.21
CA ILE A 233 -2.99 -15.07 18.51
C ILE A 233 -1.54 -14.64 18.23
N ASN A 234 -0.59 -15.03 19.11
CA ASN A 234 0.81 -14.70 18.92
C ASN A 234 1.44 -15.58 17.81
N ALA A 235 1.12 -16.88 17.80
CA ALA A 235 1.52 -17.77 16.75
C ALA A 235 0.89 -17.38 15.39
N MET A 236 -0.40 -17.02 15.38
CA MET A 236 -1.09 -16.50 14.20
C MET A 236 -0.46 -15.21 13.68
N ASN A 237 -0.13 -14.25 14.53
CA ASN A 237 0.55 -13.02 14.13
C ASN A 237 1.95 -13.30 13.59
N GLY A 238 2.70 -14.19 14.22
CA GLY A 238 4.01 -14.60 13.74
C GLY A 238 3.95 -15.25 12.36
N LEU A 239 3.09 -16.25 12.19
CA LEU A 239 2.92 -16.96 10.91
C LEU A 239 2.38 -16.02 9.81
N LYS A 240 1.38 -15.17 10.14
CA LYS A 240 0.90 -14.11 9.24
C LYS A 240 2.05 -13.27 8.72
N MET A 241 2.91 -12.74 9.61
CA MET A 241 4.02 -11.87 9.21
C MET A 241 5.04 -12.61 8.35
N ALA A 242 5.33 -13.87 8.65
CA ALA A 242 6.24 -14.69 7.84
C ALA A 242 5.67 -14.95 6.43
N LEU A 243 4.39 -15.34 6.31
CA LEU A 243 3.73 -15.60 5.03
C LEU A 243 3.58 -14.32 4.19
N VAL A 244 3.14 -13.22 4.81
CA VAL A 244 3.09 -11.91 4.15
C VAL A 244 4.50 -11.44 3.74
N GLY A 245 5.52 -11.75 4.53
CA GLY A 245 6.93 -11.49 4.18
C GLY A 245 7.35 -12.18 2.89
N VAL A 246 7.02 -13.47 2.73
CA VAL A 246 7.28 -14.22 1.48
C VAL A 246 6.50 -13.62 0.31
N MET A 247 5.22 -13.30 0.49
CA MET A 247 4.41 -12.70 -0.56
C MET A 247 4.95 -11.34 -1.01
N THR A 248 5.29 -10.46 -0.06
CA THR A 248 5.85 -9.13 -0.38
C THR A 248 7.24 -9.22 -0.97
N MET A 249 8.07 -10.18 -0.53
CA MET A 249 9.38 -10.45 -1.14
C MET A 249 9.25 -10.83 -2.61
N THR A 250 8.36 -11.77 -2.91
CA THR A 250 8.13 -12.23 -4.29
C THR A 250 7.58 -11.12 -5.17
N ALA A 251 6.57 -10.38 -4.68
CA ALA A 251 6.02 -9.24 -5.41
C ALA A 251 7.06 -8.13 -5.61
N THR A 252 7.87 -7.82 -4.58
CA THR A 252 8.98 -6.86 -4.66
C THR A 252 9.97 -7.26 -5.76
N ALA A 253 10.39 -8.53 -5.81
CA ALA A 253 11.29 -9.01 -6.85
C ALA A 253 10.68 -8.81 -8.26
N ALA A 254 9.40 -9.16 -8.44
CA ALA A 254 8.71 -8.97 -9.72
C ALA A 254 8.62 -7.48 -10.12
N PHE A 255 8.27 -6.59 -9.17
CA PHE A 255 8.12 -5.15 -9.45
C PHE A 255 9.45 -4.44 -9.71
N VAL A 256 10.51 -4.84 -9.02
CA VAL A 256 11.88 -4.32 -9.26
C VAL A 256 12.37 -4.75 -10.64
N LEU A 257 12.18 -6.02 -11.02
CA LEU A 257 12.56 -6.53 -12.33
C LEU A 257 11.75 -5.88 -13.48
N ALA A 258 10.51 -5.48 -13.21
CA ALA A 258 9.66 -4.79 -14.17
C ALA A 258 9.88 -3.27 -14.25
N ASP A 259 10.80 -2.71 -13.45
CA ASP A 259 11.16 -1.28 -13.39
C ASP A 259 9.96 -0.33 -13.14
N VAL A 260 8.96 -0.79 -12.37
CA VAL A 260 7.77 0.01 -12.01
C VAL A 260 7.90 0.68 -10.63
N VAL A 261 9.04 0.51 -9.96
CA VAL A 261 9.29 1.06 -8.62
C VAL A 261 9.88 2.47 -8.72
N ARG A 262 9.27 3.42 -8.05
CA ARG A 262 9.75 4.81 -7.95
C ARG A 262 10.69 4.95 -6.75
N TRP A 263 11.98 4.77 -7.00
CA TRP A 263 13.00 4.71 -5.96
C TRP A 263 13.15 6.01 -5.16
N SER A 264 12.95 7.19 -5.80
CA SER A 264 13.02 8.50 -5.14
C SER A 264 12.05 8.63 -3.97
N GLU A 265 10.83 8.13 -4.12
CA GLU A 265 9.78 8.14 -3.11
C GLU A 265 9.88 6.91 -2.18
N THR A 266 10.32 5.77 -2.73
CA THR A 266 10.36 4.49 -1.99
C THR A 266 11.48 4.45 -0.96
N LEU A 267 12.70 4.95 -1.28
CA LEU A 267 13.86 4.88 -0.39
C LEU A 267 13.62 5.49 1.01
N PRO A 268 13.08 6.72 1.14
CA PRO A 268 12.78 7.26 2.47
C PRO A 268 11.70 6.44 3.20
N MET A 269 10.76 5.85 2.47
CA MET A 269 9.72 5.02 3.04
C MET A 269 10.24 3.68 3.60
N LEU A 270 11.31 3.10 3.03
CA LEU A 270 11.94 1.89 3.56
C LEU A 270 12.37 2.07 5.02
N VAL A 271 13.04 3.20 5.33
CA VAL A 271 13.48 3.50 6.69
C VAL A 271 12.29 3.64 7.64
N GLY A 272 11.27 4.41 7.23
CA GLY A 272 10.05 4.59 8.02
C GLY A 272 9.37 3.26 8.34
N SER A 273 9.21 2.39 7.35
CA SER A 273 8.52 1.10 7.53
C SER A 273 9.26 0.13 8.46
N VAL A 274 10.59 0.08 8.39
CA VAL A 274 11.42 -0.77 9.28
C VAL A 274 11.25 -0.33 10.73
N VAL A 275 11.41 0.97 10.99
CA VAL A 275 11.29 1.51 12.36
C VAL A 275 9.86 1.33 12.87
N GLY A 276 8.86 1.71 12.08
CA GLY A 276 7.45 1.58 12.45
C GLY A 276 7.04 0.13 12.71
N GLY A 277 7.44 -0.79 11.82
CA GLY A 277 7.15 -2.22 11.95
C GLY A 277 7.78 -2.83 13.20
N TYR A 278 9.04 -2.52 13.48
CA TYR A 278 9.74 -3.03 14.65
C TYR A 278 9.19 -2.49 15.97
N VAL A 279 9.01 -1.17 16.05
CA VAL A 279 8.49 -0.50 17.26
C VAL A 279 7.08 -1.00 17.58
N ALA A 280 6.21 -1.06 16.58
CA ALA A 280 4.84 -1.53 16.77
C ALA A 280 4.75 -3.01 17.11
N ALA A 281 5.58 -3.87 16.49
CA ALA A 281 5.60 -5.30 16.82
C ALA A 281 6.05 -5.54 18.27
N ARG A 282 6.98 -4.74 18.79
CA ARG A 282 7.40 -4.82 20.20
C ARG A 282 6.42 -4.14 21.17
N GLY A 283 5.81 -3.03 20.73
CA GLY A 283 4.84 -2.28 21.53
C GLY A 283 3.41 -2.80 21.44
N ALA A 284 3.15 -3.86 20.69
CA ALA A 284 1.81 -4.41 20.43
C ALA A 284 0.99 -4.71 21.70
N GLN A 285 1.68 -5.05 22.80
CA GLN A 285 1.06 -5.34 24.10
C GLN A 285 0.69 -4.08 24.89
N LEU A 286 1.23 -2.91 24.53
CA LEU A 286 1.02 -1.64 25.24
C LEU A 286 -0.10 -0.80 24.61
N LEU A 287 -0.52 -1.13 23.39
CA LEU A 287 -1.51 -0.38 22.64
C LEU A 287 -2.89 -1.03 22.75
N ASP A 288 -3.91 -0.23 22.98
CA ASP A 288 -5.29 -0.71 22.92
C ASP A 288 -5.66 -1.13 21.50
N GLN A 289 -5.72 -2.45 21.32
CA GLN A 289 -6.04 -3.04 20.01
C GLN A 289 -7.40 -2.59 19.46
N ARG A 290 -8.36 -2.21 20.32
CA ARG A 290 -9.69 -1.75 19.88
C ARG A 290 -9.59 -0.40 19.18
N LEU A 291 -8.77 0.52 19.70
CA LEU A 291 -8.55 1.83 19.09
C LEU A 291 -7.86 1.70 17.72
N ILE A 292 -6.85 0.83 17.62
CA ILE A 292 -6.14 0.58 16.35
C ILE A 292 -7.10 0.00 15.30
N LYS A 293 -7.91 -1.00 15.70
CA LYS A 293 -8.90 -1.62 14.83
C LYS A 293 -9.95 -0.61 14.36
N GLY A 294 -10.48 0.21 15.27
CA GLY A 294 -11.42 1.28 14.94
C GLY A 294 -10.82 2.30 13.96
N PHE A 295 -9.59 2.75 14.22
CA PHE A 295 -8.88 3.69 13.35
C PHE A 295 -8.73 3.16 11.92
N ILE A 296 -8.37 1.88 11.76
CA ILE A 296 -8.18 1.27 10.43
C ILE A 296 -9.51 1.19 9.66
N VAL A 297 -10.62 0.83 10.32
CA VAL A 297 -11.95 0.78 9.68
C VAL A 297 -12.36 2.17 9.22
N VAL A 298 -12.20 3.19 10.07
CA VAL A 298 -12.52 4.58 9.74
C VAL A 298 -11.66 5.08 8.58
N LEU A 299 -10.35 4.79 8.62
CA LEU A 299 -9.42 5.15 7.56
C LEU A 299 -9.80 4.45 6.23
N GLY A 300 -10.04 3.14 6.26
CA GLY A 300 -10.41 2.36 5.07
C GLY A 300 -11.76 2.82 4.48
N ALA A 301 -12.76 3.07 5.31
CA ALA A 301 -14.05 3.60 4.89
C ALA A 301 -13.92 5.01 4.29
N GLY A 302 -13.14 5.88 4.93
CA GLY A 302 -12.87 7.23 4.43
C GLY A 302 -12.14 7.21 3.09
N LEU A 303 -11.12 6.36 2.93
CA LEU A 303 -10.40 6.17 1.66
C LEU A 303 -11.30 5.61 0.57
N THR A 304 -12.13 4.62 0.90
CA THR A 304 -13.11 4.06 -0.04
C THR A 304 -14.06 5.15 -0.55
N ALA A 305 -14.67 5.92 0.36
CA ALA A 305 -15.55 7.03 0.01
C ALA A 305 -14.81 8.08 -0.85
N PHE A 306 -13.57 8.41 -0.50
CA PHE A 306 -12.74 9.35 -1.23
C PHE A 306 -12.43 8.88 -2.66
N PHE A 307 -12.04 7.60 -2.85
CA PHE A 307 -11.74 7.06 -4.17
C PHE A 307 -12.99 6.95 -5.06
N PHE A 308 -14.13 6.54 -4.50
CA PHE A 308 -15.40 6.56 -5.24
C PHE A 308 -15.83 7.98 -5.64
N TRP A 309 -15.60 8.96 -4.77
CA TRP A 309 -15.97 10.35 -5.07
C TRP A 309 -15.06 10.99 -6.11
N ARG A 310 -13.78 10.64 -6.11
CA ARG A 310 -12.81 11.17 -7.08
C ARG A 310 -12.82 10.48 -8.44
N GLY A 311 -13.37 9.27 -8.51
CA GLY A 311 -13.35 8.48 -9.74
C GLY A 311 -11.94 8.07 -10.14
N VAL A 312 -11.11 7.70 -9.14
CA VAL A 312 -9.75 7.19 -9.38
C VAL A 312 -9.86 5.78 -9.87
#